data_18ee755ccf086b389b95f3ebb6e4be62
#
_entry.id   18ee755ccf086b389b95f3ebb6e4be62
#
_cell.length_a   1.000
_cell.length_b   1.000
_cell.length_c   1.000
_cell.angle_alpha   90.00
_cell.angle_beta   90.00
_cell.angle_gamma   90.00
#
_symmetry.space_group_name_H-M   'P 1'
#
loop_
_entity.id
_entity.type
_entity.pdbx_description
1 polymer ?
#
loop_
_entity_poly.entity_id
_entity_poly.type
_entity_poly.pdbx_seq_one_letter_code
_entity_poly.pdbx_strand_id
1 'polypeptide(L)'
;MGKKRLAAALVLALAVTLGACARKQSTAQKSGADSGKHATAPQIESFLAVDQEWYAITVEGIEKGKRGRYLVNLSLENKTDDKELLFRMTAVSGDDLRLEAYCTPKVKAGKTVKEQVVFRENPNYDMWDFQDLKFTFDVEDTADIGARRDTPDVFHIYPYGEGSGTSFQRQAGENEQVLEENENFRVTLLKTGFEDGAYCANLYLENIGDKPYFFEFDHVSADDCMM
;
A
#
# COMPACT_ATOMS: atom_id res chain seq x y z
N MET A 1 -6.87 28.14 -25.41
CA MET A 1 -7.52 27.08 -24.61
C MET A 1 -6.95 27.16 -23.20
N GLY A 2 -7.71 27.75 -22.27
CA GLY A 2 -7.23 28.07 -20.92
C GLY A 2 -7.34 26.86 -20.01
N LYS A 3 -6.23 26.48 -19.40
CA LYS A 3 -6.21 25.53 -18.29
C LYS A 3 -6.84 26.19 -17.06
N LYS A 4 -8.04 25.82 -16.69
CA LYS A 4 -8.64 26.20 -15.40
C LYS A 4 -7.92 25.41 -14.31
N ARG A 5 -7.05 26.09 -13.57
CA ARG A 5 -6.49 25.57 -12.33
C ARG A 5 -7.56 25.74 -11.25
N LEU A 6 -8.08 24.62 -10.74
CA LEU A 6 -8.92 24.63 -9.55
C LEU A 6 -7.96 24.61 -8.35
N ALA A 7 -7.88 25.73 -7.63
CA ALA A 7 -7.24 25.78 -6.33
C ALA A 7 -8.28 25.35 -5.29
N ALA A 8 -8.11 24.17 -4.72
CA ALA A 8 -8.88 23.74 -3.55
C ALA A 8 -8.26 24.41 -2.32
N ALA A 9 -8.88 25.47 -1.81
CA ALA A 9 -8.50 26.09 -0.54
C ALA A 9 -9.17 25.29 0.61
N LEU A 10 -8.38 24.51 1.33
CA LEU A 10 -8.82 23.86 2.56
C LEU A 10 -8.81 24.90 3.69
N VAL A 11 -9.97 25.44 4.05
CA VAL A 11 -10.11 26.32 5.24
C VAL A 11 -10.38 25.43 6.44
N LEU A 12 -9.36 25.21 7.26
CA LEU A 12 -9.48 24.50 8.53
C LEU A 12 -9.79 25.53 9.64
N ALA A 13 -11.04 25.61 10.10
CA ALA A 13 -11.40 26.42 11.26
C ALA A 13 -10.94 25.72 12.54
N LEU A 14 -9.86 26.22 13.15
CA LEU A 14 -9.34 25.72 14.41
C LEU A 14 -9.97 26.50 15.57
N ALA A 15 -10.91 25.87 16.30
CA ALA A 15 -11.37 26.39 17.59
C ALA A 15 -10.39 25.95 18.68
N VAL A 16 -9.49 26.83 19.12
CA VAL A 16 -8.60 26.59 20.25
C VAL A 16 -9.35 26.87 21.55
N THR A 17 -9.83 25.84 22.23
CA THR A 17 -10.22 25.94 23.63
C THR A 17 -9.08 25.40 24.51
N LEU A 18 -8.39 26.34 25.19
CA LEU A 18 -7.46 26.01 26.27
C LEU A 18 -8.24 25.47 27.46
N GLY A 19 -8.18 24.19 27.70
CA GLY A 19 -8.79 23.50 28.84
C GLY A 19 -7.81 22.48 29.44
N ALA A 20 -7.56 22.67 30.73
CA ALA A 20 -6.54 22.04 31.57
C ALA A 20 -6.51 20.50 31.55
N CYS A 21 -5.32 19.97 31.78
CA CYS A 21 -4.92 18.61 32.05
C CYS A 21 -5.96 17.73 32.79
N ALA A 22 -6.43 16.70 32.09
CA ALA A 22 -6.84 15.45 32.71
C ALA A 22 -6.43 14.30 31.78
N ARG A 23 -5.42 13.56 32.22
CA ARG A 23 -4.91 12.34 31.59
C ARG A 23 -6.01 11.27 31.64
N LYS A 24 -6.86 11.20 30.62
CA LYS A 24 -7.71 10.04 30.36
C LYS A 24 -7.04 9.21 29.29
N GLN A 25 -6.62 8.00 29.70
CA GLN A 25 -6.32 6.93 28.76
C GLN A 25 -7.54 6.77 27.83
N SER A 26 -7.39 7.18 26.59
CA SER A 26 -8.35 6.80 25.55
C SER A 26 -8.08 5.33 25.24
N THR A 27 -8.92 4.46 25.74
CA THR A 27 -9.10 3.13 25.19
C THR A 27 -9.52 3.34 23.74
N ALA A 28 -8.60 3.09 22.82
CA ALA A 28 -8.93 2.93 21.42
C ALA A 28 -10.01 1.85 21.34
N GLN A 29 -11.21 2.26 20.96
CA GLN A 29 -12.29 1.36 20.68
C GLN A 29 -11.88 0.57 19.46
N LYS A 30 -11.36 -0.65 19.66
CA LYS A 30 -11.20 -1.64 18.63
C LYS A 30 -12.57 -1.81 17.99
N SER A 31 -12.74 -1.33 16.76
CA SER A 31 -13.81 -1.79 15.89
C SER A 31 -13.65 -3.31 15.82
N GLY A 32 -14.63 -4.00 16.41
CA GLY A 32 -14.62 -5.45 16.47
C GLY A 32 -14.93 -6.05 15.10
N ALA A 33 -13.94 -6.11 14.24
CA ALA A 33 -13.89 -7.15 13.24
C ALA A 33 -13.45 -8.40 13.98
N ASP A 34 -14.27 -9.43 13.90
CA ASP A 34 -14.08 -10.73 14.52
C ASP A 34 -12.69 -11.31 14.15
N SER A 35 -11.69 -11.04 14.99
CA SER A 35 -10.31 -11.46 14.81
C SER A 35 -10.09 -12.97 14.95
N GLY A 36 -11.19 -13.75 14.94
CA GLY A 36 -11.17 -15.21 15.02
C GLY A 36 -11.09 -15.93 13.68
N LYS A 37 -11.30 -15.25 12.55
CA LYS A 37 -11.47 -15.91 11.24
C LYS A 37 -10.18 -16.46 10.62
N HIS A 38 -9.01 -15.94 10.97
CA HIS A 38 -7.76 -16.30 10.31
C HIS A 38 -6.68 -16.80 11.29
N ALA A 39 -6.99 -17.86 12.04
CA ALA A 39 -6.01 -18.45 12.97
C ALA A 39 -4.80 -19.07 12.26
N THR A 40 -4.97 -19.48 11.01
CA THR A 40 -3.94 -20.12 10.18
C THR A 40 -3.75 -19.34 8.90
N ALA A 41 -2.49 -19.14 8.46
CA ALA A 41 -2.18 -18.56 7.17
C ALA A 41 -2.78 -19.41 6.03
N PRO A 42 -3.29 -18.78 4.94
CA PRO A 42 -3.74 -19.51 3.78
C PRO A 42 -2.58 -20.33 3.20
N GLN A 43 -2.89 -21.52 2.75
CA GLN A 43 -1.92 -22.41 2.10
C GLN A 43 -2.07 -22.22 0.59
N ILE A 44 -1.09 -21.59 -0.03
CA ILE A 44 -0.98 -21.53 -1.48
C ILE A 44 0.14 -22.43 -1.97
N GLU A 45 -0.04 -23.04 -3.12
CA GLU A 45 1.04 -23.75 -3.80
C GLU A 45 2.02 -22.73 -4.40
N SER A 46 3.32 -23.10 -4.42
CA SER A 46 4.34 -22.28 -5.08
C SER A 46 4.07 -22.22 -6.59
N PHE A 47 4.19 -21.05 -7.18
CA PHE A 47 4.00 -20.85 -8.61
C PHE A 47 4.96 -19.82 -9.19
N LEU A 48 5.30 -20.00 -10.47
CA LEU A 48 6.11 -19.08 -11.25
C LEU A 48 5.23 -17.90 -11.67
N ALA A 49 5.47 -16.73 -11.06
CA ALA A 49 4.66 -15.52 -11.29
C ALA A 49 5.16 -14.71 -12.50
N VAL A 50 6.49 -14.65 -12.68
CA VAL A 50 7.14 -13.95 -13.79
C VAL A 50 8.25 -14.82 -14.33
N ASP A 51 8.27 -15.03 -15.67
CA ASP A 51 9.32 -15.79 -16.37
C ASP A 51 9.81 -15.00 -17.57
N GLN A 52 10.91 -14.26 -17.39
CA GLN A 52 11.55 -13.49 -18.43
C GLN A 52 12.87 -14.16 -18.87
N GLU A 53 13.43 -13.76 -20.02
CA GLU A 53 14.69 -14.30 -20.54
C GLU A 53 15.83 -14.17 -19.52
N TRP A 54 15.89 -13.09 -18.76
CA TRP A 54 17.01 -12.74 -17.90
C TRP A 54 16.70 -12.79 -16.38
N TYR A 55 15.46 -13.02 -16.00
CA TYR A 55 15.07 -13.22 -14.59
C TYR A 55 13.78 -14.00 -14.44
N ALA A 56 13.51 -14.45 -13.21
CA ALA A 56 12.23 -15.02 -12.83
C ALA A 56 11.84 -14.60 -11.40
N ILE A 57 10.51 -14.55 -11.15
CA ILE A 57 9.92 -14.34 -9.83
C ILE A 57 8.99 -15.51 -9.55
N THR A 58 9.26 -16.23 -8.48
CA THR A 58 8.40 -17.31 -7.99
C THR A 58 7.79 -16.90 -6.66
N VAL A 59 6.49 -17.07 -6.51
CA VAL A 59 5.79 -16.99 -5.22
C VAL A 59 5.93 -18.32 -4.52
N GLU A 60 6.57 -18.34 -3.35
CA GLU A 60 6.82 -19.57 -2.58
C GLU A 60 5.69 -19.87 -1.60
N GLY A 61 4.99 -18.83 -1.12
CA GLY A 61 3.89 -18.99 -0.18
C GLY A 61 3.59 -17.75 0.64
N ILE A 62 2.57 -17.89 1.47
CA ILE A 62 2.16 -16.88 2.46
C ILE A 62 2.33 -17.49 3.85
N GLU A 63 2.83 -16.71 4.79
CA GLU A 63 2.97 -17.18 6.16
C GLU A 63 2.63 -16.10 7.20
N LYS A 64 2.28 -16.57 8.39
CA LYS A 64 2.04 -15.73 9.54
C LYS A 64 3.34 -15.62 10.35
N GLY A 65 3.99 -14.49 10.23
CA GLY A 65 5.22 -14.19 10.96
C GLY A 65 5.00 -13.88 12.43
N LYS A 66 6.08 -13.51 13.11
CA LYS A 66 6.05 -13.10 14.51
C LYS A 66 5.08 -11.91 14.69
N ARG A 67 4.31 -11.93 15.77
CA ARG A 67 3.28 -10.92 16.12
C ARG A 67 2.11 -10.84 15.12
N GLY A 68 1.88 -11.91 14.36
CA GLY A 68 0.78 -11.96 13.40
C GLY A 68 1.01 -11.29 12.07
N ARG A 69 2.24 -10.83 11.79
CA ARG A 69 2.59 -10.17 10.51
C ARG A 69 2.26 -11.04 9.33
N TYR A 70 1.73 -10.41 8.29
CA TYR A 70 1.51 -11.04 7.00
C TYR A 70 2.81 -11.01 6.20
N LEU A 71 3.26 -12.17 5.73
CA LEU A 71 4.51 -12.33 4.97
C LEU A 71 4.21 -13.05 3.66
N VAL A 72 4.74 -12.52 2.56
CA VAL A 72 4.76 -13.21 1.26
C VAL A 72 6.20 -13.57 0.95
N ASN A 73 6.46 -14.87 0.75
CA ASN A 73 7.77 -15.40 0.43
C ASN A 73 7.95 -15.45 -1.08
N LEU A 74 9.01 -14.84 -1.57
CA LEU A 74 9.39 -14.81 -2.97
C LEU A 74 10.74 -15.47 -3.18
N SER A 75 10.92 -16.10 -4.34
CA SER A 75 12.21 -16.52 -4.88
C SER A 75 12.49 -15.70 -6.13
N LEU A 76 13.61 -14.97 -6.12
CA LEU A 76 14.01 -14.03 -7.17
C LEU A 76 15.26 -14.58 -7.83
N GLU A 77 15.15 -14.95 -9.08
CA GLU A 77 16.23 -15.56 -9.86
C GLU A 77 16.79 -14.55 -10.88
N ASN A 78 18.10 -14.42 -10.90
CA ASN A 78 18.84 -13.75 -11.94
C ASN A 78 19.46 -14.79 -12.88
N LYS A 79 18.98 -14.86 -14.12
CA LYS A 79 19.40 -15.80 -15.16
C LYS A 79 20.57 -15.29 -16.00
N THR A 80 21.02 -14.07 -15.78
CA THR A 80 22.17 -13.50 -16.52
C THR A 80 23.48 -14.12 -16.04
N ASP A 81 24.50 -14.12 -16.91
CA ASP A 81 25.83 -14.66 -16.60
C ASP A 81 26.77 -13.63 -15.96
N ASP A 82 26.52 -12.32 -16.18
CA ASP A 82 27.47 -11.25 -15.90
C ASP A 82 26.90 -10.04 -15.16
N LYS A 83 25.57 -9.96 -14.95
CA LYS A 83 24.91 -8.78 -14.40
C LYS A 83 24.40 -9.02 -12.99
N GLU A 84 24.47 -7.99 -12.14
CA GLU A 84 23.72 -7.96 -10.90
C GLU A 84 22.40 -7.23 -11.12
N LEU A 85 21.29 -7.85 -10.78
CA LEU A 85 19.95 -7.28 -10.96
C LEU A 85 19.39 -6.74 -9.65
N LEU A 86 18.77 -5.57 -9.72
CA LEU A 86 17.96 -4.99 -8.66
C LEU A 86 16.49 -5.30 -8.94
N PHE A 87 15.85 -6.05 -8.05
CA PHE A 87 14.42 -6.26 -8.05
C PHE A 87 13.77 -5.22 -7.13
N ARG A 88 12.99 -4.31 -7.69
CA ARG A 88 12.32 -3.25 -6.93
C ARG A 88 10.82 -3.44 -7.01
N MET A 89 10.19 -3.76 -5.89
CA MET A 89 8.74 -3.70 -5.79
C MET A 89 8.30 -2.24 -5.80
N THR A 90 7.56 -1.83 -6.82
CA THR A 90 7.13 -0.44 -7.02
C THR A 90 5.72 -0.19 -6.49
N ALA A 91 4.89 -1.21 -6.50
CA ALA A 91 3.56 -1.16 -5.92
C ALA A 91 3.10 -2.53 -5.43
N VAL A 92 2.24 -2.49 -4.44
CA VAL A 92 1.42 -3.64 -4.01
C VAL A 92 0.05 -3.13 -3.59
N SER A 93 -1.00 -3.87 -3.96
CA SER A 93 -2.36 -3.61 -3.52
C SER A 93 -3.06 -4.90 -3.09
N GLY A 94 -4.08 -4.77 -2.26
CA GLY A 94 -5.01 -5.82 -1.90
C GLY A 94 -6.43 -5.37 -2.24
N ASP A 95 -7.13 -6.11 -3.08
CA ASP A 95 -8.49 -5.78 -3.56
C ASP A 95 -8.59 -4.30 -4.03
N ASP A 96 -7.58 -3.84 -4.80
CA ASP A 96 -7.40 -2.48 -5.30
C ASP A 96 -7.04 -1.40 -4.26
N LEU A 97 -7.00 -1.72 -2.97
CA LEU A 97 -6.45 -0.84 -1.95
C LEU A 97 -4.91 -0.89 -1.98
N ARG A 98 -4.26 0.27 -2.14
CA ARG A 98 -2.79 0.35 -2.06
C ARG A 98 -2.30 0.01 -0.66
N LEU A 99 -1.34 -0.91 -0.60
CA LEU A 99 -0.74 -1.39 0.63
C LEU A 99 0.68 -0.86 0.81
N GLU A 100 1.16 -0.83 2.04
CA GLU A 100 2.53 -0.49 2.37
C GLU A 100 3.35 -1.74 2.62
N ALA A 101 4.30 -1.99 1.73
CA ALA A 101 5.32 -3.03 1.89
C ALA A 101 6.58 -2.64 1.13
N TYR A 102 7.67 -3.34 1.40
CA TYR A 102 8.96 -3.05 0.80
C TYR A 102 9.69 -4.34 0.41
N CYS A 103 10.26 -4.33 -0.80
CA CYS A 103 11.10 -5.40 -1.31
C CYS A 103 12.04 -4.82 -2.38
N THR A 104 13.36 -4.83 -2.12
CA THR A 104 14.34 -4.23 -3.03
C THR A 104 15.68 -4.96 -3.00
N PRO A 105 15.71 -6.30 -3.15
CA PRO A 105 16.96 -7.05 -3.12
C PRO A 105 17.75 -6.93 -4.41
N LYS A 106 19.08 -7.12 -4.27
CA LYS A 106 20.01 -7.30 -5.39
C LYS A 106 20.35 -8.77 -5.52
N VAL A 107 20.35 -9.25 -6.75
CA VAL A 107 20.63 -10.65 -7.07
C VAL A 107 21.80 -10.72 -8.04
N LYS A 108 22.90 -11.38 -7.63
CA LYS A 108 24.08 -11.56 -8.48
C LYS A 108 23.78 -12.50 -9.64
N ALA A 109 24.58 -12.37 -10.72
CA ALA A 109 24.53 -13.23 -11.90
C ALA A 109 24.45 -14.71 -11.57
N GLY A 110 23.52 -15.42 -12.19
CA GLY A 110 23.30 -16.85 -12.03
C GLY A 110 22.89 -17.28 -10.60
N LYS A 111 22.32 -16.36 -9.80
CA LYS A 111 21.91 -16.65 -8.41
C LYS A 111 20.42 -16.45 -8.22
N THR A 112 19.93 -17.16 -7.19
CA THR A 112 18.58 -17.03 -6.66
C THR A 112 18.65 -16.54 -5.22
N VAL A 113 17.78 -15.61 -4.85
CA VAL A 113 17.65 -15.09 -3.48
C VAL A 113 16.21 -15.32 -3.03
N LYS A 114 16.05 -15.82 -1.80
CA LYS A 114 14.75 -15.89 -1.13
C LYS A 114 14.53 -14.60 -0.33
N GLU A 115 13.39 -13.97 -0.55
CA GLU A 115 13.04 -12.70 0.05
C GLU A 115 11.65 -12.76 0.67
N GLN A 116 11.44 -11.99 1.75
CA GLN A 116 10.14 -11.87 2.39
C GLN A 116 9.61 -10.45 2.20
N VAL A 117 8.46 -10.32 1.56
CA VAL A 117 7.70 -9.07 1.55
C VAL A 117 6.95 -8.97 2.87
N VAL A 118 7.32 -7.97 3.69
CA VAL A 118 6.72 -7.71 4.99
C VAL A 118 5.75 -6.55 4.85
N PHE A 119 4.47 -6.80 5.11
CA PHE A 119 3.45 -5.75 5.07
C PHE A 119 3.44 -4.97 6.39
N ARG A 120 3.27 -3.64 6.28
CA ARG A 120 3.11 -2.78 7.43
C ARG A 120 1.69 -2.97 8.01
N GLU A 121 1.63 -3.08 9.34
CA GLU A 121 0.33 -3.10 10.04
C GLU A 121 -0.40 -1.76 9.80
N ASN A 122 -1.68 -1.84 9.51
CA ASN A 122 -2.54 -0.67 9.32
C ASN A 122 -3.80 -0.83 10.19
N PRO A 123 -4.18 0.18 10.98
CA PRO A 123 -5.36 0.08 11.85
C PRO A 123 -6.70 0.04 11.10
N ASN A 124 -6.70 0.37 9.80
CA ASN A 124 -7.93 0.49 9.02
C ASN A 124 -8.29 -0.80 8.26
N TYR A 125 -7.39 -1.81 8.22
CA TYR A 125 -7.63 -3.09 7.57
C TYR A 125 -6.78 -4.21 8.17
N ASP A 126 -7.26 -5.45 8.02
CA ASP A 126 -6.46 -6.65 8.29
C ASP A 126 -5.97 -7.22 6.96
N MET A 127 -4.67 -7.50 6.87
CA MET A 127 -4.07 -8.11 5.67
C MET A 127 -4.68 -9.48 5.30
N TRP A 128 -5.28 -10.16 6.30
CA TRP A 128 -5.92 -11.45 6.09
C TRP A 128 -7.31 -11.37 5.43
N ASP A 129 -7.88 -10.15 5.29
CA ASP A 129 -9.18 -9.95 4.66
C ASP A 129 -9.11 -9.83 3.14
N PHE A 130 -7.91 -9.59 2.57
CA PHE A 130 -7.73 -9.42 1.13
C PHE A 130 -7.81 -10.75 0.37
N GLN A 131 -8.50 -10.71 -0.77
CA GLN A 131 -8.73 -11.85 -1.65
C GLN A 131 -7.79 -11.87 -2.87
N ASP A 132 -7.34 -10.70 -3.31
CA ASP A 132 -6.44 -10.52 -4.44
C ASP A 132 -5.30 -9.57 -4.06
N LEU A 133 -4.09 -10.08 -4.01
CA LEU A 133 -2.88 -9.27 -3.82
C LEU A 133 -2.19 -9.08 -5.17
N LYS A 134 -2.05 -7.84 -5.62
CA LYS A 134 -1.41 -7.46 -6.88
C LYS A 134 -0.03 -6.89 -6.62
N PHE A 135 0.97 -7.39 -7.33
CA PHE A 135 2.36 -6.94 -7.19
C PHE A 135 2.89 -6.37 -8.50
N THR A 136 3.57 -5.25 -8.40
CA THR A 136 4.30 -4.61 -9.51
C THR A 136 5.77 -4.52 -9.14
N PHE A 137 6.63 -4.98 -10.05
CA PHE A 137 8.08 -4.90 -9.91
C PHE A 137 8.69 -4.13 -11.07
N ASP A 138 9.82 -3.48 -10.80
CA ASP A 138 10.81 -3.08 -11.78
C ASP A 138 12.05 -3.93 -11.57
N VAL A 139 12.65 -4.43 -12.65
CA VAL A 139 13.91 -5.15 -12.60
C VAL A 139 14.94 -4.40 -13.44
N GLU A 140 16.07 -4.07 -12.83
CA GLU A 140 17.09 -3.20 -13.44
C GLU A 140 18.49 -3.80 -13.28
N ASP A 141 19.37 -3.52 -14.23
CA ASP A 141 20.81 -3.77 -14.10
C ASP A 141 21.39 -2.74 -13.11
N THR A 142 22.06 -3.22 -12.04
CA THR A 142 22.64 -2.32 -11.02
C THR A 142 23.76 -1.43 -11.54
N ALA A 143 24.40 -1.81 -12.65
CA ALA A 143 25.46 -1.01 -13.30
C ALA A 143 24.89 0.14 -14.15
N ASP A 144 23.62 0.08 -14.51
CA ASP A 144 22.99 1.05 -15.43
C ASP A 144 21.53 1.32 -15.01
N ILE A 145 21.38 1.77 -13.77
CA ILE A 145 20.06 2.05 -13.15
C ILE A 145 19.31 3.10 -13.97
N GLY A 146 18.11 2.74 -14.41
CA GLY A 146 17.21 3.59 -15.19
C GLY A 146 17.38 3.53 -16.70
N ALA A 147 18.52 3.07 -17.27
CA ALA A 147 18.69 2.95 -18.72
C ALA A 147 18.09 1.65 -19.28
N ARG A 148 18.12 0.58 -18.50
CA ARG A 148 17.45 -0.68 -18.86
C ARG A 148 16.61 -1.16 -17.69
N ARG A 149 15.35 -0.73 -17.71
CA ARG A 149 14.31 -1.15 -16.79
C ARG A 149 13.36 -2.07 -17.52
N ASP A 150 13.03 -3.18 -16.89
CA ASP A 150 11.93 -4.03 -17.29
C ASP A 150 10.84 -3.99 -16.21
N THR A 151 9.61 -3.75 -16.62
CA THR A 151 8.45 -3.77 -15.75
C THR A 151 7.55 -4.89 -16.27
N PRO A 152 7.63 -6.08 -15.66
CA PRO A 152 6.77 -7.20 -16.05
C PRO A 152 5.30 -6.87 -15.77
N ASP A 153 4.42 -7.65 -16.38
CA ASP A 153 3.00 -7.56 -16.08
C ASP A 153 2.74 -7.74 -14.57
N VAL A 154 1.71 -7.09 -14.07
CA VAL A 154 1.24 -7.24 -12.69
C VAL A 154 0.89 -8.70 -12.47
N PHE A 155 1.42 -9.32 -11.42
CA PHE A 155 1.02 -10.66 -11.02
C PHE A 155 0.14 -10.65 -9.78
N HIS A 156 -0.72 -11.65 -9.70
CA HIS A 156 -1.72 -11.80 -8.67
C HIS A 156 -1.39 -12.96 -7.74
N ILE A 157 -1.70 -12.79 -6.47
CA ILE A 157 -1.74 -13.87 -5.49
C ILE A 157 -3.14 -13.90 -4.90
N TYR A 158 -3.81 -15.04 -5.01
CA TYR A 158 -5.13 -15.26 -4.44
C TYR A 158 -5.01 -16.12 -3.18
N PRO A 159 -4.92 -15.51 -1.98
CA PRO A 159 -4.66 -16.24 -0.74
C PRO A 159 -5.64 -17.37 -0.46
N TYR A 160 -6.88 -17.20 -0.89
CA TYR A 160 -7.97 -18.14 -0.65
C TYR A 160 -8.49 -18.81 -1.93
N GLY A 161 -7.77 -18.67 -3.03
CA GLY A 161 -8.17 -19.11 -4.37
C GLY A 161 -8.89 -18.02 -5.16
N GLU A 162 -8.70 -18.03 -6.48
CA GLU A 162 -9.30 -17.06 -7.38
C GLU A 162 -10.84 -17.09 -7.29
N GLY A 163 -11.44 -15.91 -7.14
CA GLY A 163 -12.90 -15.77 -7.03
C GLY A 163 -13.49 -16.28 -5.70
N SER A 164 -12.67 -16.61 -4.72
CA SER A 164 -13.12 -17.05 -3.41
C SER A 164 -13.42 -15.86 -2.51
N GLY A 165 -14.67 -15.63 -2.19
CA GLY A 165 -15.06 -14.62 -1.20
C GLY A 165 -15.44 -13.27 -1.79
N THR A 166 -15.55 -12.28 -0.90
CA THR A 166 -15.94 -10.91 -1.22
C THR A 166 -14.71 -10.01 -1.06
N SER A 167 -14.41 -9.19 -2.05
CA SER A 167 -13.34 -8.20 -1.98
C SER A 167 -13.47 -7.32 -0.75
N PHE A 168 -12.34 -6.92 -0.20
CA PHE A 168 -12.30 -6.00 0.92
C PHE A 168 -13.09 -4.73 0.62
N GLN A 169 -13.93 -4.34 1.56
CA GLN A 169 -14.68 -3.09 1.50
C GLN A 169 -14.32 -2.25 2.74
N ARG A 170 -13.72 -1.09 2.49
CA ARG A 170 -13.46 -0.14 3.57
C ARG A 170 -14.79 0.30 4.22
N GLN A 171 -14.85 0.24 5.52
CA GLN A 171 -15.97 0.81 6.26
C GLN A 171 -15.67 2.27 6.60
N ALA A 172 -16.59 3.17 6.23
CA ALA A 172 -16.48 4.57 6.58
C ALA A 172 -16.58 4.77 8.10
N GLY A 173 -15.72 5.62 8.64
CA GLY A 173 -15.76 6.04 10.04
C GLY A 173 -16.82 7.12 10.27
N GLU A 174 -17.29 7.27 11.53
CA GLU A 174 -18.37 8.21 11.89
C GLU A 174 -18.02 9.70 11.67
N ASN A 175 -16.72 10.06 11.66
CA ASN A 175 -16.25 11.45 11.59
C ASN A 175 -15.50 11.78 10.28
N GLU A 176 -15.64 10.94 9.28
CA GLU A 176 -15.02 11.17 7.99
C GLU A 176 -15.75 12.28 7.22
N GLN A 177 -14.99 13.07 6.49
CA GLN A 177 -15.51 14.17 5.70
C GLN A 177 -15.04 14.06 4.25
N VAL A 178 -15.97 13.99 3.30
CA VAL A 178 -15.65 14.11 1.88
C VAL A 178 -15.23 15.55 1.61
N LEU A 179 -13.99 15.75 1.15
CA LEU A 179 -13.43 17.04 0.81
C LEU A 179 -13.69 17.39 -0.65
N GLU A 180 -13.57 16.40 -1.52
CA GLU A 180 -13.77 16.56 -2.97
C GLU A 180 -14.32 15.26 -3.54
N GLU A 181 -15.28 15.35 -4.43
CA GLU A 181 -15.83 14.20 -5.18
C GLU A 181 -16.30 14.65 -6.56
N ASN A 182 -15.93 13.88 -7.57
CA ASN A 182 -16.42 14.03 -8.94
C ASN A 182 -16.54 12.65 -9.60
N GLU A 183 -16.78 12.61 -10.90
CA GLU A 183 -16.95 11.34 -11.65
C GLU A 183 -15.68 10.47 -11.73
N ASN A 184 -14.52 11.00 -11.37
CA ASN A 184 -13.23 10.34 -11.56
C ASN A 184 -12.54 9.98 -10.25
N PHE A 185 -12.69 10.79 -9.20
CA PHE A 185 -12.03 10.53 -7.92
C PHE A 185 -12.82 11.09 -6.73
N ARG A 186 -12.49 10.56 -5.55
CA ARG A 186 -12.97 11.07 -4.27
C ARG A 186 -11.79 11.24 -3.32
N VAL A 187 -11.81 12.34 -2.56
CA VAL A 187 -10.87 12.64 -1.48
C VAL A 187 -11.66 12.74 -0.17
N THR A 188 -11.34 11.90 0.79
CA THR A 188 -12.00 11.86 2.10
C THR A 188 -10.98 12.14 3.19
N LEU A 189 -11.27 13.10 4.08
CA LEU A 189 -10.51 13.30 5.32
C LEU A 189 -10.98 12.26 6.34
N LEU A 190 -10.06 11.40 6.78
CA LEU A 190 -10.33 10.37 7.77
C LEU A 190 -10.24 10.92 9.19
N LYS A 191 -9.16 11.64 9.46
CA LYS A 191 -8.91 12.28 10.77
C LYS A 191 -7.81 13.33 10.66
N THR A 192 -7.78 14.22 11.64
CA THR A 192 -6.64 15.10 11.89
C THR A 192 -6.14 14.91 13.32
N GLY A 193 -4.87 15.18 13.57
CA GLY A 193 -4.31 15.10 14.92
C GLY A 193 -2.81 15.20 14.94
N PHE A 194 -2.25 15.22 16.16
CA PHE A 194 -0.80 15.17 16.37
C PHE A 194 -0.34 13.72 16.44
N GLU A 195 0.61 13.35 15.56
CA GLU A 195 1.28 12.05 15.54
C GLU A 195 2.79 12.30 15.44
N ASP A 196 3.58 11.70 16.32
CA ASP A 196 5.05 11.80 16.37
C ASP A 196 5.61 13.23 16.34
N GLY A 197 4.88 14.18 16.92
CA GLY A 197 5.29 15.58 17.02
C GLY A 197 4.92 16.45 15.82
N ALA A 198 4.23 15.90 14.83
CA ALA A 198 3.70 16.61 13.68
C ALA A 198 2.16 16.63 13.70
N TYR A 199 1.56 17.71 13.19
CA TYR A 199 0.12 17.74 12.93
C TYR A 199 -0.16 17.05 11.61
N CYS A 200 -0.94 15.99 11.64
CA CYS A 200 -1.24 15.13 10.50
C CYS A 200 -2.70 15.23 10.08
N ALA A 201 -2.94 15.24 8.79
CA ALA A 201 -4.24 14.99 8.18
C ALA A 201 -4.16 13.66 7.41
N ASN A 202 -4.95 12.68 7.82
CA ASN A 202 -5.01 11.40 7.15
C ASN A 202 -6.12 11.43 6.09
N LEU A 203 -5.74 11.18 4.86
CA LEU A 203 -6.64 11.22 3.71
C LEU A 203 -6.83 9.81 3.13
N TYR A 204 -8.03 9.55 2.64
CA TYR A 204 -8.33 8.43 1.78
C TYR A 204 -8.61 8.95 0.38
N LEU A 205 -7.84 8.45 -0.59
CA LEU A 205 -7.90 8.86 -1.99
C LEU A 205 -8.45 7.69 -2.79
N GLU A 206 -9.57 7.91 -3.46
CA GLU A 206 -10.21 6.91 -4.32
C GLU A 206 -10.13 7.35 -5.77
N ASN A 207 -9.66 6.47 -6.63
CA ASN A 207 -9.85 6.57 -8.06
C ASN A 207 -11.12 5.80 -8.40
N ILE A 208 -12.20 6.50 -8.76
CA ILE A 208 -13.49 5.92 -9.14
C ILE A 208 -13.71 5.94 -10.67
N GLY A 209 -12.76 6.54 -11.40
CA GLY A 209 -12.73 6.54 -12.86
C GLY A 209 -11.91 5.39 -13.44
N ASP A 210 -11.87 5.31 -14.76
CA ASP A 210 -11.17 4.29 -15.54
C ASP A 210 -9.71 4.67 -15.93
N LYS A 211 -9.26 5.88 -15.53
CA LYS A 211 -7.91 6.38 -15.84
C LYS A 211 -7.08 6.55 -14.58
N PRO A 212 -5.75 6.34 -14.64
CA PRO A 212 -4.89 6.58 -13.50
C PRO A 212 -4.85 8.08 -13.14
N TYR A 213 -4.91 8.39 -11.85
CA TYR A 213 -4.78 9.73 -11.30
C TYR A 213 -3.55 9.82 -10.41
N PHE A 214 -2.86 10.96 -10.51
CA PHE A 214 -1.82 11.37 -9.59
C PHE A 214 -2.37 12.48 -8.69
N PHE A 215 -2.26 12.30 -7.37
CA PHE A 215 -2.68 13.29 -6.39
C PHE A 215 -1.46 14.02 -5.87
N GLU A 216 -1.47 15.34 -5.99
CA GLU A 216 -0.39 16.22 -5.52
C GLU A 216 -0.99 17.37 -4.70
N PHE A 217 -0.34 17.70 -3.60
CA PHE A 217 -0.68 18.85 -2.77
C PHE A 217 0.29 19.99 -3.09
N ASP A 218 -0.22 21.04 -3.69
CA ASP A 218 0.59 22.16 -4.17
C ASP A 218 0.87 23.16 -3.04
N HIS A 219 -0.12 23.41 -2.17
CA HIS A 219 -0.01 24.32 -1.04
C HIS A 219 -0.78 23.81 0.15
N VAL A 220 -0.15 23.83 1.31
CA VAL A 220 -0.77 23.55 2.60
C VAL A 220 -0.70 24.80 3.46
N SER A 221 -1.84 25.25 3.98
CA SER A 221 -1.89 26.38 4.88
C SER A 221 -2.76 26.08 6.10
N ALA A 222 -2.42 26.67 7.23
CA ALA A 222 -3.24 26.68 8.42
C ALA A 222 -3.43 28.15 8.85
N ASP A 223 -4.68 28.57 9.07
CA ASP A 223 -5.03 29.96 9.43
C ASP A 223 -4.38 31.00 8.51
N ASP A 224 -4.46 30.83 7.19
CA ASP A 224 -3.85 31.66 6.15
C ASP A 224 -2.31 31.75 6.19
N CYS A 225 -1.66 30.97 7.04
CA CYS A 225 -0.21 30.83 7.05
C CYS A 225 0.21 29.64 6.17
N MET A 226 1.03 29.90 5.14
CA MET A 226 1.67 28.83 4.37
C MET A 226 2.66 28.08 5.25
N MET A 227 2.58 26.75 5.21
CA MET A 227 3.47 25.83 5.94
C MET A 227 4.50 25.23 4.99
#